data_3bf8063941c8c4cce63f04b5927bfbff
#
_entry.id   3bf8063941c8c4cce63f04b5927bfbff
#
_cell.length_a   1.000
_cell.length_b   1.000
_cell.length_c   1.000
_cell.angle_alpha   90.00
_cell.angle_beta   90.00
_cell.angle_gamma   90.00
#
_symmetry.space_group_name_H-M   'P 1'
#
loop_
_entity.id
_entity.type
_entity.pdbx_description
1 polymer ?
#
loop_
_entity_poly.entity_id
_entity_poly.type
_entity_poly.pdbx_seq_one_letter_code
_entity_poly.pdbx_strand_id
1 'polypeptide(L)'
;NKVLGILLITILSISAVSAQSSTYVQGGVNLANITKTNDGQTEDNNILTTFNVGVMHRFGLSPVVDIESGLLFMGKGSKAETYFSPGDNYVKSTFHPLYFEVPLNVLLKFPIGGGSNVFVNAGPYAAIGVGGKAKSESRFLGVVSNSESNIKFTSTDPEEDDASYDKLKRFDFGLNFGGGVSFKHFILKANYGLGLTKINSMQTDNDANDKNKYRTVSFSVGIPLGK
;
A
#
# COMPACT_ATOMS: atom_id res chain seq x y z
N ASN A 1 -20.03 -31.78 4.35
CA ASN A 1 -19.50 -32.24 3.06
C ASN A 1 -20.26 -31.72 1.83
N LYS A 2 -21.57 -31.38 1.93
CA LYS A 2 -22.34 -30.83 0.78
C LYS A 2 -21.99 -29.34 0.49
N VAL A 3 -21.68 -28.57 1.52
CA VAL A 3 -21.27 -27.14 1.38
C VAL A 3 -19.90 -27.01 0.70
N LEU A 4 -18.97 -27.91 1.02
CA LEU A 4 -17.65 -27.94 0.39
C LEU A 4 -17.74 -28.32 -1.10
N GLY A 5 -18.66 -29.22 -1.45
CA GLY A 5 -18.93 -29.60 -2.84
C GLY A 5 -19.53 -28.48 -3.67
N ILE A 6 -20.44 -27.69 -3.10
CA ILE A 6 -21.05 -26.54 -3.77
C ILE A 6 -20.01 -25.43 -3.97
N LEU A 7 -19.14 -25.18 -2.98
CA LEU A 7 -18.06 -24.21 -3.09
C LEU A 7 -17.03 -24.60 -4.18
N LEU A 8 -16.73 -25.92 -4.30
CA LEU A 8 -15.83 -26.44 -5.33
C LEU A 8 -16.43 -26.35 -6.73
N ILE A 9 -17.73 -26.58 -6.88
CA ILE A 9 -18.46 -26.49 -8.17
C ILE A 9 -18.57 -25.04 -8.63
N THR A 10 -18.78 -24.10 -7.71
CA THR A 10 -18.77 -22.66 -8.05
C THR A 10 -17.39 -22.16 -8.47
N ILE A 11 -16.31 -22.71 -7.93
CA ILE A 11 -14.94 -22.37 -8.34
C ILE A 11 -14.61 -22.96 -9.71
N LEU A 12 -15.10 -24.16 -10.05
CA LEU A 12 -14.86 -24.78 -11.37
C LEU A 12 -15.69 -24.15 -12.51
N SER A 13 -16.83 -23.54 -12.23
CA SER A 13 -17.64 -22.87 -13.27
C SER A 13 -17.07 -21.51 -13.72
N ILE A 14 -16.06 -20.98 -13.04
CA ILE A 14 -15.37 -19.73 -13.46
C ILE A 14 -14.41 -19.98 -14.65
N SER A 15 -14.11 -21.22 -14.97
CA SER A 15 -13.17 -21.58 -16.04
C SER A 15 -13.66 -21.28 -17.48
N ALA A 16 -14.91 -20.91 -17.67
CA ALA A 16 -15.50 -20.67 -19.01
C ALA A 16 -15.49 -19.20 -19.47
N VAL A 17 -14.99 -18.25 -18.65
CA VAL A 17 -14.93 -16.82 -19.00
C VAL A 17 -13.54 -16.39 -19.46
N SER A 18 -12.82 -17.27 -20.14
CA SER A 18 -11.44 -17.04 -20.60
C SER A 18 -11.26 -16.04 -21.76
N ALA A 19 -12.30 -15.31 -22.16
CA ALA A 19 -12.23 -14.52 -23.40
C ALA A 19 -11.52 -13.16 -23.29
N GLN A 20 -11.20 -12.63 -22.08
CA GLN A 20 -10.57 -11.32 -21.91
C GLN A 20 -9.66 -11.20 -20.69
N SER A 21 -8.93 -12.26 -20.34
CA SER A 21 -7.93 -12.15 -19.30
C SER A 21 -6.66 -11.48 -19.82
N SER A 22 -6.07 -10.60 -19.05
CA SER A 22 -4.82 -9.94 -19.41
C SER A 22 -3.88 -9.83 -18.21
N THR A 23 -2.63 -10.24 -18.43
CA THR A 23 -1.54 -10.06 -17.47
C THR A 23 -0.73 -8.85 -17.89
N TYR A 24 -0.29 -8.06 -16.94
CA TYR A 24 0.58 -6.93 -17.20
C TYR A 24 1.59 -6.74 -16.07
N VAL A 25 2.76 -6.21 -16.39
CA VAL A 25 3.71 -5.69 -15.41
C VAL A 25 3.40 -4.23 -15.17
N GLN A 26 3.50 -3.79 -13.92
CA GLN A 26 3.38 -2.37 -13.61
C GLN A 26 4.56 -1.86 -12.81
N GLY A 27 4.84 -0.57 -12.98
CA GLY A 27 5.77 0.18 -12.18
C GLY A 27 5.25 1.60 -11.97
N GLY A 28 5.59 2.21 -10.85
CA GLY A 28 5.08 3.52 -10.54
C GLY A 28 5.67 4.16 -9.30
N VAL A 29 5.15 5.34 -8.99
CA VAL A 29 5.52 6.16 -7.85
C VAL A 29 4.39 6.14 -6.82
N ASN A 30 4.77 6.02 -5.55
CA ASN A 30 3.88 6.15 -4.41
C ASN A 30 4.18 7.43 -3.66
N LEU A 31 3.15 8.16 -3.33
CA LEU A 31 3.14 9.24 -2.37
C LEU A 31 2.55 8.68 -1.07
N ALA A 32 3.42 8.22 -0.18
CA ALA A 32 3.04 7.54 1.04
C ALA A 32 3.01 8.51 2.23
N ASN A 33 2.05 8.31 3.11
CA ASN A 33 1.91 9.04 4.35
C ASN A 33 1.43 8.12 5.48
N ILE A 34 1.62 8.54 6.73
CA ILE A 34 1.08 7.91 7.92
C ILE A 34 0.21 8.93 8.63
N THR A 35 -1.08 8.67 8.68
CA THR A 35 -2.01 9.47 9.48
C THR A 35 -1.94 8.99 10.92
N LYS A 36 -1.64 9.92 11.84
CA LYS A 36 -1.68 9.71 13.29
C LYS A 36 -2.93 10.34 13.86
N THR A 37 -3.57 9.67 14.78
CA THR A 37 -4.71 10.23 15.53
C THR A 37 -4.34 10.20 17.01
N ASN A 38 -4.11 11.36 17.59
CA ASN A 38 -3.87 11.55 19.03
C ASN A 38 -5.05 12.33 19.60
N ASP A 39 -5.65 11.89 20.71
CA ASP A 39 -6.78 12.55 21.40
C ASP A 39 -7.93 13.01 20.46
N GLY A 40 -8.20 12.22 19.41
CA GLY A 40 -9.23 12.54 18.42
C GLY A 40 -8.82 13.60 17.38
N GLN A 41 -7.62 14.15 17.45
CA GLN A 41 -7.06 15.03 16.42
C GLN A 41 -6.20 14.22 15.45
N THR A 42 -6.41 14.45 14.16
CA THR A 42 -5.66 13.79 13.11
C THR A 42 -4.50 14.66 12.67
N GLU A 43 -3.29 14.15 12.81
CA GLU A 43 -2.06 14.76 12.31
C GLU A 43 -1.52 13.96 11.14
N ASP A 44 -1.22 14.63 10.04
CA ASP A 44 -0.56 14.03 8.88
C ASP A 44 0.94 14.31 8.91
N ASN A 45 1.74 13.26 8.75
CA ASN A 45 3.18 13.40 8.51
C ASN A 45 3.45 13.91 7.09
N ASN A 46 4.70 14.28 6.81
CA ASN A 46 5.12 14.66 5.48
C ASN A 46 5.10 13.48 4.51
N ILE A 47 4.80 13.76 3.26
CA ILE A 47 4.73 12.76 2.19
C ILE A 47 6.12 12.18 1.91
N LEU A 48 6.21 10.84 1.92
CA LEU A 48 7.36 10.09 1.45
C LEU A 48 7.10 9.63 0.01
N THR A 49 7.94 10.10 -0.93
CA THR A 49 7.94 9.55 -2.28
C THR A 49 8.67 8.21 -2.29
N THR A 50 8.00 7.17 -2.78
CA THR A 50 8.53 5.83 -2.89
C THR A 50 8.02 5.16 -4.17
N PHE A 51 8.07 3.84 -4.30
CA PHE A 51 7.79 3.13 -5.54
C PHE A 51 6.79 1.99 -5.36
N ASN A 52 6.23 1.53 -6.48
CA ASN A 52 5.58 0.24 -6.60
C ASN A 52 6.02 -0.44 -7.91
N VAL A 53 6.18 -1.75 -7.87
CA VAL A 53 6.46 -2.59 -9.03
C VAL A 53 5.85 -3.97 -8.83
N GLY A 54 5.35 -4.59 -9.89
CA GLY A 54 4.81 -5.95 -9.77
C GLY A 54 4.11 -6.45 -11.01
N VAL A 55 3.42 -7.58 -10.83
CA VAL A 55 2.66 -8.26 -11.87
C VAL A 55 1.20 -8.31 -11.46
N MET A 56 0.34 -7.90 -12.35
CA MET A 56 -1.10 -7.84 -12.17
C MET A 56 -1.80 -8.68 -13.22
N HIS A 57 -2.93 -9.24 -12.85
CA HIS A 57 -3.78 -10.00 -13.74
C HIS A 57 -5.23 -9.53 -13.64
N ARG A 58 -5.86 -9.32 -14.79
CA ARG A 58 -7.28 -9.00 -14.92
C ARG A 58 -8.03 -10.22 -15.44
N PHE A 59 -9.05 -10.60 -14.71
CA PHE A 59 -10.01 -11.63 -15.08
C PHE A 59 -11.27 -10.96 -15.59
N GLY A 60 -11.56 -11.03 -16.89
CA GLY A 60 -12.80 -10.49 -17.47
C GLY A 60 -14.00 -11.30 -17.01
N LEU A 61 -14.92 -10.70 -16.28
CA LEU A 61 -16.21 -11.31 -15.91
C LEU A 61 -17.30 -10.95 -16.91
N SER A 62 -17.20 -9.76 -17.49
CA SER A 62 -18.12 -9.28 -18.53
C SER A 62 -17.42 -8.21 -19.38
N PRO A 63 -18.05 -7.72 -20.46
CA PRO A 63 -17.49 -6.62 -21.24
C PRO A 63 -17.17 -5.36 -20.42
N VAL A 64 -17.84 -5.15 -19.30
CA VAL A 64 -17.73 -3.94 -18.47
C VAL A 64 -17.23 -4.21 -17.07
N VAL A 65 -17.03 -5.48 -16.66
CA VAL A 65 -16.58 -5.83 -15.30
C VAL A 65 -15.40 -6.77 -15.35
N ASP A 66 -14.31 -6.42 -14.67
CA ASP A 66 -13.16 -7.31 -14.39
C ASP A 66 -12.93 -7.46 -12.89
N ILE A 67 -12.27 -8.56 -12.52
CA ILE A 67 -11.56 -8.68 -11.24
C ILE A 67 -10.07 -8.55 -11.53
N GLU A 68 -9.39 -7.75 -10.74
CA GLU A 68 -7.94 -7.56 -10.84
C GLU A 68 -7.25 -7.97 -9.54
N SER A 69 -6.24 -8.81 -9.66
CA SER A 69 -5.37 -9.20 -8.56
C SER A 69 -3.93 -9.32 -9.06
N GLY A 70 -2.99 -9.50 -8.14
CA GLY A 70 -1.58 -9.65 -8.49
C GLY A 70 -0.67 -9.58 -7.29
N LEU A 71 0.60 -9.36 -7.55
CA LEU A 71 1.62 -9.20 -6.52
C LEU A 71 2.40 -7.92 -6.79
N LEU A 72 2.38 -7.00 -5.83
CA LEU A 72 3.09 -5.73 -5.87
C LEU A 72 4.17 -5.72 -4.79
N PHE A 73 5.37 -5.32 -5.14
CA PHE A 73 6.41 -4.93 -4.21
C PHE A 73 6.43 -3.41 -4.12
N MET A 74 6.26 -2.86 -2.93
CA MET A 74 6.06 -1.42 -2.77
C MET A 74 6.62 -0.87 -1.47
N GLY A 75 7.00 0.40 -1.51
CA GLY A 75 7.32 1.16 -0.32
C GLY A 75 6.09 1.88 0.23
N LYS A 76 5.98 1.89 1.56
CA LYS A 76 5.03 2.69 2.34
C LYS A 76 5.82 3.58 3.31
N GLY A 77 5.16 4.36 4.15
CA GLY A 77 5.82 5.13 5.20
C GLY A 77 5.52 6.62 5.19
N SER A 78 6.39 7.38 5.82
CA SER A 78 6.25 8.83 5.94
C SER A 78 7.59 9.51 6.23
N LYS A 79 7.60 10.84 6.12
CA LYS A 79 8.65 11.71 6.65
C LYS A 79 8.10 12.56 7.78
N ALA A 80 8.96 12.90 8.73
CA ALA A 80 8.68 13.92 9.75
C ALA A 80 9.86 14.88 9.81
N GLU A 81 9.59 16.18 9.87
CA GLU A 81 10.61 17.22 9.98
C GLU A 81 10.19 18.19 11.07
N THR A 82 11.07 18.40 12.04
CA THR A 82 10.86 19.34 13.13
C THR A 82 12.04 20.32 13.17
N TYR A 83 11.75 21.61 13.15
CA TYR A 83 12.72 22.68 13.22
C TYR A 83 12.61 23.38 14.58
N PHE A 84 13.74 23.70 15.19
CA PHE A 84 13.81 24.35 16.50
C PHE A 84 14.41 25.75 16.36
N SER A 85 13.76 26.74 16.94
CA SER A 85 14.23 28.14 17.01
C SER A 85 14.76 28.47 18.40
N PRO A 86 15.82 29.29 18.57
CA PRO A 86 16.58 29.99 17.54
C PRO A 86 17.72 29.12 16.97
N GLY A 87 17.92 29.21 15.67
CA GLY A 87 19.03 28.59 14.95
C GLY A 87 18.60 27.54 13.92
N ASP A 88 19.58 27.05 13.14
CA ASP A 88 19.38 26.03 12.10
C ASP A 88 19.29 24.60 12.67
N ASN A 89 18.70 24.43 13.86
CA ASN A 89 18.54 23.13 14.49
C ASN A 89 17.31 22.41 13.93
N TYR A 90 17.46 21.13 13.60
CA TYR A 90 16.36 20.32 13.08
C TYR A 90 16.51 18.84 13.42
N VAL A 91 15.40 18.13 13.40
CA VAL A 91 15.34 16.67 13.37
C VAL A 91 14.48 16.27 12.19
N LYS A 92 15.02 15.43 11.29
CA LYS A 92 14.33 14.84 10.16
C LYS A 92 14.31 13.34 10.33
N SER A 93 13.16 12.74 10.22
CA SER A 93 12.98 11.29 10.28
C SER A 93 12.32 10.79 9.01
N THR A 94 12.85 9.74 8.41
CA THR A 94 12.26 9.06 7.26
C THR A 94 12.01 7.61 7.64
N PHE A 95 10.78 7.20 7.51
CA PHE A 95 10.35 5.84 7.81
C PHE A 95 9.84 5.19 6.54
N HIS A 96 10.58 4.19 6.03
CA HIS A 96 10.38 3.58 4.71
C HIS A 96 10.32 2.05 4.79
N PRO A 97 9.22 1.46 5.28
CA PRO A 97 8.98 0.03 5.23
C PRO A 97 8.64 -0.44 3.82
N LEU A 98 9.03 -1.67 3.51
CA LEU A 98 8.80 -2.37 2.26
C LEU A 98 7.82 -3.52 2.46
N TYR A 99 6.88 -3.67 1.52
CA TYR A 99 5.80 -4.65 1.57
C TYR A 99 5.65 -5.39 0.25
N PHE A 100 5.27 -6.67 0.36
CA PHE A 100 4.53 -7.34 -0.72
C PHE A 100 3.04 -7.16 -0.47
N GLU A 101 2.31 -6.69 -1.47
CA GLU A 101 0.87 -6.45 -1.42
C GLU A 101 0.15 -7.27 -2.47
N VAL A 102 -0.94 -7.91 -2.07
CA VAL A 102 -1.89 -8.60 -2.95
C VAL A 102 -3.21 -7.84 -2.90
N PRO A 103 -3.53 -7.03 -3.91
CA PRO A 103 -4.84 -6.41 -4.06
C PRO A 103 -5.86 -7.38 -4.66
N LEU A 104 -7.14 -7.16 -4.35
CA LEU A 104 -8.26 -7.83 -5.01
C LEU A 104 -9.32 -6.77 -5.35
N ASN A 105 -9.26 -6.24 -6.55
CA ASN A 105 -10.09 -5.13 -6.99
C ASN A 105 -11.19 -5.59 -7.96
N VAL A 106 -12.36 -5.03 -7.83
CA VAL A 106 -13.38 -5.03 -8.88
C VAL A 106 -13.18 -3.80 -9.75
N LEU A 107 -13.17 -3.98 -11.06
CA LEU A 107 -13.05 -2.89 -12.05
C LEU A 107 -14.36 -2.76 -12.82
N LEU A 108 -14.80 -1.51 -12.97
CA LEU A 108 -15.86 -1.14 -13.91
C LEU A 108 -15.22 -0.41 -15.11
N LYS A 109 -15.39 -0.95 -16.30
CA LYS A 109 -14.81 -0.46 -17.55
C LYS A 109 -15.84 0.29 -18.39
N PHE A 110 -15.44 1.43 -18.94
CA PHE A 110 -16.23 2.26 -19.85
C PHE A 110 -15.47 2.37 -21.17
N PRO A 111 -15.90 1.66 -22.24
CA PRO A 111 -15.24 1.72 -23.53
C PRO A 111 -15.28 3.15 -24.11
N ILE A 112 -14.12 3.61 -24.61
CA ILE A 112 -13.98 4.93 -25.25
C ILE A 112 -13.59 4.83 -26.73
N GLY A 113 -13.65 3.62 -27.31
CA GLY A 113 -13.31 3.35 -28.72
C GLY A 113 -11.85 2.94 -28.91
N GLY A 114 -11.53 2.43 -30.11
CA GLY A 114 -10.16 2.01 -30.48
C GLY A 114 -9.56 0.90 -29.61
N GLY A 115 -10.37 0.09 -28.93
CA GLY A 115 -9.90 -0.92 -28.00
C GLY A 115 -9.43 -0.36 -26.64
N SER A 116 -9.71 0.92 -26.39
CA SER A 116 -9.36 1.61 -25.15
C SER A 116 -10.56 1.73 -24.22
N ASN A 117 -10.31 1.80 -22.92
CA ASN A 117 -11.34 2.02 -21.91
C ASN A 117 -10.84 2.87 -20.76
N VAL A 118 -11.74 3.66 -20.18
CA VAL A 118 -11.57 4.25 -18.83
C VAL A 118 -12.11 3.23 -17.84
N PHE A 119 -11.53 3.14 -16.67
CA PHE A 119 -12.03 2.27 -15.62
C PHE A 119 -11.92 2.93 -14.25
N VAL A 120 -12.79 2.50 -13.36
CA VAL A 120 -12.68 2.74 -11.92
C VAL A 120 -12.52 1.41 -11.21
N ASN A 121 -11.82 1.39 -10.08
CA ASN A 121 -11.61 0.17 -9.32
C ASN A 121 -11.75 0.42 -7.82
N ALA A 122 -12.20 -0.60 -7.12
CA ALA A 122 -12.23 -0.65 -5.67
C ALA A 122 -12.06 -2.09 -5.19
N GLY A 123 -11.43 -2.27 -4.01
CA GLY A 123 -11.32 -3.58 -3.40
C GLY A 123 -10.37 -3.62 -2.20
N PRO A 124 -10.37 -4.74 -1.46
CA PRO A 124 -9.45 -4.94 -0.37
C PRO A 124 -8.03 -5.25 -0.86
N TYR A 125 -7.05 -5.07 0.04
CA TYR A 125 -5.71 -5.59 -0.11
C TYR A 125 -5.23 -6.23 1.18
N ALA A 126 -4.28 -7.16 1.02
CA ALA A 126 -3.48 -7.70 2.10
C ALA A 126 -2.00 -7.50 1.76
N ALA A 127 -1.21 -7.10 2.75
CA ALA A 127 0.22 -6.89 2.56
C ALA A 127 1.04 -7.48 3.70
N ILE A 128 2.26 -7.93 3.36
CA ILE A 128 3.22 -8.47 4.31
C ILE A 128 4.51 -7.65 4.28
N GLY A 129 4.94 -7.16 5.44
CA GLY A 129 6.18 -6.43 5.61
C GLY A 129 7.39 -7.34 5.49
N VAL A 130 8.36 -6.95 4.67
CA VAL A 130 9.53 -7.76 4.36
C VAL A 130 10.86 -7.09 4.70
N GLY A 131 10.87 -5.78 4.97
CA GLY A 131 12.06 -5.03 5.32
C GLY A 131 11.83 -3.53 5.26
N GLY A 132 12.88 -2.78 5.28
CA GLY A 132 12.84 -1.33 5.19
C GLY A 132 13.87 -0.66 6.06
N LYS A 133 13.91 0.67 6.00
CA LYS A 133 14.88 1.48 6.75
C LYS A 133 14.18 2.65 7.44
N ALA A 134 14.59 2.89 8.68
CA ALA A 134 14.31 4.10 9.41
C ALA A 134 15.59 4.94 9.46
N LYS A 135 15.51 6.20 9.01
CA LYS A 135 16.62 7.15 9.02
C LYS A 135 16.25 8.35 9.86
N SER A 136 17.21 8.80 10.67
CA SER A 136 17.10 10.05 11.42
C SER A 136 18.32 10.90 11.15
N GLU A 137 18.11 12.16 10.83
CA GLU A 137 19.12 13.18 10.69
C GLU A 137 18.80 14.30 11.68
N SER A 138 19.74 14.65 12.52
CA SER A 138 19.59 15.75 13.47
C SER A 138 20.73 16.74 13.31
N ARG A 139 20.43 18.04 13.43
CA ARG A 139 21.41 19.11 13.47
C ARG A 139 21.20 19.93 14.74
N PHE A 140 22.26 20.02 15.56
CA PHE A 140 22.29 20.85 16.75
C PHE A 140 23.61 21.61 16.82
N LEU A 141 23.55 22.90 17.04
CA LEU A 141 24.75 23.79 17.16
C LEU A 141 25.76 23.59 16.03
N GLY A 142 25.29 23.36 14.80
CA GLY A 142 26.13 23.15 13.63
C GLY A 142 26.66 21.72 13.46
N VAL A 143 26.46 20.83 14.43
CA VAL A 143 26.85 19.42 14.34
C VAL A 143 25.71 18.61 13.75
N VAL A 144 26.01 17.84 12.69
CA VAL A 144 25.05 16.92 12.04
C VAL A 144 25.33 15.50 12.51
N SER A 145 24.29 14.83 12.99
CA SER A 145 24.32 13.41 13.35
C SER A 145 23.30 12.64 12.51
N ASN A 146 23.74 11.52 11.93
CA ASN A 146 22.91 10.62 11.13
C ASN A 146 22.81 9.25 11.79
N SER A 147 21.62 8.70 11.84
CA SER A 147 21.37 7.34 12.30
C SER A 147 20.50 6.61 11.26
N GLU A 148 20.83 5.35 11.00
CA GLU A 148 20.04 4.48 10.14
C GLU A 148 19.86 3.13 10.84
N SER A 149 18.61 2.64 10.91
CA SER A 149 18.27 1.33 11.43
C SER A 149 17.41 0.54 10.46
N ASN A 150 17.51 -0.79 10.53
CA ASN A 150 16.65 -1.68 9.75
C ASN A 150 15.31 -1.87 10.48
N ILE A 151 14.22 -1.77 9.74
CA ILE A 151 12.88 -2.02 10.24
C ILE A 151 12.70 -3.52 10.47
N LYS A 152 12.30 -3.89 11.68
CA LYS A 152 11.96 -5.26 12.06
C LYS A 152 10.45 -5.42 12.10
N PHE A 153 9.94 -6.52 11.53
CA PHE A 153 8.53 -6.86 11.57
C PHE A 153 8.28 -7.98 12.57
N THR A 154 7.22 -7.86 13.36
CA THR A 154 6.76 -8.91 14.26
C THR A 154 5.35 -9.36 13.90
N SER A 155 5.05 -10.63 14.20
CA SER A 155 3.71 -11.20 14.03
C SER A 155 2.93 -11.28 15.35
N THR A 156 3.62 -11.09 16.47
CA THR A 156 3.07 -11.09 17.83
C THR A 156 3.11 -9.70 18.40
N ASP A 157 2.16 -9.36 19.26
CA ASP A 157 2.25 -8.15 20.07
C ASP A 157 3.48 -8.27 20.98
N PRO A 158 4.38 -7.29 21.01
CA PRO A 158 5.58 -7.36 21.85
C PRO A 158 5.17 -7.42 23.33
N GLU A 159 5.84 -8.27 24.10
CA GLU A 159 5.80 -8.18 25.55
C GLU A 159 6.38 -6.83 26.01
N GLU A 160 5.89 -6.31 27.13
CA GLU A 160 6.13 -4.93 27.62
C GLU A 160 7.61 -4.50 27.75
N ASP A 161 8.55 -5.44 27.83
CA ASP A 161 9.98 -5.15 28.09
C ASP A 161 10.81 -4.78 26.85
N ASP A 162 10.25 -4.79 25.63
CA ASP A 162 11.01 -4.60 24.40
C ASP A 162 10.49 -3.40 23.59
N ALA A 163 10.41 -2.24 24.24
CA ALA A 163 9.97 -0.96 23.69
C ALA A 163 10.98 -0.37 22.67
N SER A 164 11.28 -1.12 21.61
CA SER A 164 12.04 -0.63 20.47
C SER A 164 11.08 -0.06 19.44
N TYR A 165 11.25 1.21 19.07
CA TYR A 165 10.47 1.93 18.04
C TYR A 165 10.49 1.27 16.68
N ASP A 166 11.28 0.21 16.49
CA ASP A 166 11.57 -0.44 15.22
C ASP A 166 10.68 -1.67 14.94
N LYS A 167 9.77 -2.03 15.84
CA LYS A 167 8.92 -3.21 15.69
C LYS A 167 7.57 -2.85 15.11
N LEU A 168 7.32 -3.29 13.88
CA LEU A 168 6.07 -3.07 13.17
C LEU A 168 5.25 -4.35 13.07
N LYS A 169 3.94 -4.19 12.97
CA LYS A 169 3.07 -5.31 12.57
C LYS A 169 3.43 -5.75 11.16
N ARG A 170 3.64 -7.06 11.02
CA ARG A 170 4.03 -7.66 9.74
C ARG A 170 2.93 -7.59 8.71
N PHE A 171 1.67 -7.70 9.12
CA PHE A 171 0.52 -7.71 8.22
C PHE A 171 -0.17 -6.35 8.20
N ASP A 172 -0.49 -5.88 6.99
CA ASP A 172 -1.27 -4.68 6.74
C ASP A 172 -2.44 -5.03 5.82
N PHE A 173 -3.64 -4.61 6.22
CA PHE A 173 -4.86 -4.81 5.47
C PHE A 173 -5.52 -3.45 5.24
N GLY A 174 -6.18 -3.32 4.09
CA GLY A 174 -6.83 -2.08 3.76
C GLY A 174 -7.74 -2.17 2.54
N LEU A 175 -8.10 -1.01 2.04
CA LEU A 175 -8.92 -0.85 0.84
C LEU A 175 -8.16 -0.02 -0.18
N ASN A 176 -8.31 -0.39 -1.44
CA ASN A 176 -7.83 0.36 -2.59
C ASN A 176 -9.02 0.97 -3.34
N PHE A 177 -8.88 2.22 -3.76
CA PHE A 177 -9.81 2.93 -4.61
C PHE A 177 -9.03 3.63 -5.72
N GLY A 178 -9.53 3.58 -6.94
CA GLY A 178 -8.80 4.24 -7.99
C GLY A 178 -9.47 4.13 -9.35
N GLY A 179 -8.67 4.35 -10.35
CA GLY A 179 -9.10 4.26 -11.73
C GLY A 179 -7.95 4.49 -12.68
N GLY A 180 -8.27 4.53 -13.97
CA GLY A 180 -7.27 4.74 -14.97
C GLY A 180 -7.80 4.63 -16.38
N VAL A 181 -6.86 4.63 -17.31
CA VAL A 181 -7.12 4.44 -18.73
C VAL A 181 -6.29 3.27 -19.22
N SER A 182 -6.96 2.34 -19.89
CA SER A 182 -6.33 1.19 -20.52
C SER A 182 -6.33 1.41 -22.03
N PHE A 183 -5.14 1.39 -22.62
CA PHE A 183 -4.90 1.42 -24.03
C PHE A 183 -4.43 0.04 -24.49
N LYS A 184 -4.30 -0.16 -25.80
CA LYS A 184 -3.86 -1.43 -26.37
C LYS A 184 -2.48 -1.87 -25.85
N HIS A 185 -1.55 -0.94 -25.62
CA HIS A 185 -0.15 -1.23 -25.32
C HIS A 185 0.28 -0.80 -23.91
N PHE A 186 -0.50 0.00 -23.22
CA PHE A 186 -0.19 0.46 -21.86
C PHE A 186 -1.45 0.80 -21.07
N ILE A 187 -1.29 0.84 -19.76
CA ILE A 187 -2.34 1.16 -18.79
C ILE A 187 -1.80 2.26 -17.90
N LEU A 188 -2.57 3.33 -17.72
CA LEU A 188 -2.28 4.36 -16.72
C LEU A 188 -3.24 4.20 -15.56
N LYS A 189 -2.70 4.16 -14.34
CA LYS A 189 -3.49 3.98 -13.10
C LYS A 189 -3.16 5.04 -12.08
N ALA A 190 -4.19 5.49 -11.36
CA ALA A 190 -4.07 6.25 -10.14
C ALA A 190 -4.91 5.57 -9.06
N ASN A 191 -4.29 5.21 -7.92
CA ASN A 191 -4.96 4.52 -6.83
C ASN A 191 -4.69 5.22 -5.50
N TYR A 192 -5.68 5.15 -4.61
CA TYR A 192 -5.57 5.54 -3.22
C TYR A 192 -5.70 4.31 -2.32
N GLY A 193 -4.66 4.04 -1.55
CA GLY A 193 -4.61 2.95 -0.57
C GLY A 193 -4.94 3.48 0.83
N LEU A 194 -5.99 2.92 1.41
CA LEU A 194 -6.50 3.22 2.75
C LEU A 194 -6.16 2.07 3.69
N GLY A 195 -5.03 2.14 4.42
CA GLY A 195 -4.68 1.17 5.45
C GLY A 195 -5.68 1.21 6.60
N LEU A 196 -6.12 0.03 7.03
CA LEU A 196 -7.07 -0.16 8.14
C LEU A 196 -6.36 -0.70 9.39
N THR A 197 -5.23 -1.37 9.23
CA THR A 197 -4.43 -1.96 10.30
C THR A 197 -3.60 -0.89 11.02
N LYS A 198 -3.51 -0.97 12.35
CA LYS A 198 -2.52 -0.18 13.13
C LYS A 198 -1.11 -0.64 12.77
N ILE A 199 -0.20 0.30 12.55
CA ILE A 199 1.18 0.03 12.13
C ILE A 199 2.04 -0.45 13.30
N ASN A 200 1.90 0.20 14.48
CA ASN A 200 2.66 -0.13 15.67
C ASN A 200 1.99 -1.22 16.47
N SER A 201 2.81 -2.09 17.07
CA SER A 201 2.39 -3.07 18.06
C SER A 201 2.50 -2.54 19.50
N MET A 202 3.00 -1.32 19.72
CA MET A 202 3.04 -0.73 21.06
C MET A 202 1.64 -0.37 21.53
N GLN A 203 1.19 -1.00 22.62
CA GLN A 203 0.13 -0.50 23.46
C GLN A 203 0.77 0.45 24.49
N THR A 204 0.55 1.74 24.35
CA THR A 204 0.65 2.63 25.49
C THR A 204 -0.72 2.59 26.15
N ASP A 205 -0.77 2.24 27.43
CA ASP A 205 -1.94 1.79 28.19
C ASP A 205 -3.10 2.79 28.32
N ASN A 206 -3.12 3.94 27.67
CA ASN A 206 -4.16 4.94 27.89
C ASN A 206 -4.91 5.46 26.67
N ASP A 207 -4.59 5.03 25.42
CA ASP A 207 -5.28 5.58 24.27
C ASP A 207 -5.77 4.54 23.25
N ALA A 208 -7.00 4.07 23.47
CA ALA A 208 -7.78 3.33 22.45
C ALA A 208 -7.97 4.13 21.16
N ASN A 209 -7.58 5.41 21.13
CA ASN A 209 -7.75 6.34 20.02
C ASN A 209 -6.50 6.56 19.16
N ASP A 210 -5.31 6.13 19.59
CA ASP A 210 -4.09 6.26 18.78
C ASP A 210 -4.10 5.31 17.60
N LYS A 211 -4.35 5.86 16.43
CA LYS A 211 -4.47 5.10 15.17
C LYS A 211 -3.44 5.57 14.16
N ASN A 212 -2.32 4.86 14.09
CA ASN A 212 -1.33 5.06 13.02
C ASN A 212 -1.68 4.15 11.84
N LYS A 213 -2.02 4.74 10.69
CA LYS A 213 -2.45 3.99 9.49
C LYS A 213 -1.78 4.50 8.24
N TYR A 214 -1.45 3.59 7.33
CA TYR A 214 -0.92 3.97 6.01
C TYR A 214 -1.97 4.64 5.13
N ARG A 215 -1.51 5.65 4.40
CA ARG A 215 -2.20 6.30 3.31
C ARG A 215 -1.24 6.38 2.14
N THR A 216 -1.67 5.94 0.96
CA THR A 216 -0.78 5.91 -0.19
C THR A 216 -1.55 6.33 -1.44
N VAL A 217 -1.08 7.37 -2.12
CA VAL A 217 -1.50 7.70 -3.48
C VAL A 217 -0.47 7.11 -4.43
N SER A 218 -0.91 6.30 -5.39
CA SER A 218 -0.04 5.62 -6.34
C SER A 218 -0.36 6.05 -7.77
N PHE A 219 0.68 6.33 -8.54
CA PHE A 219 0.60 6.55 -9.98
C PHE A 219 1.45 5.49 -10.67
N SER A 220 0.85 4.72 -11.56
CA SER A 220 1.52 3.56 -12.17
C SER A 220 1.27 3.47 -13.66
N VAL A 221 2.26 2.95 -14.36
CA VAL A 221 2.16 2.54 -15.77
C VAL A 221 2.22 1.02 -15.83
N GLY A 222 1.27 0.42 -16.50
CA GLY A 222 1.21 -1.01 -16.78
C GLY A 222 1.51 -1.31 -18.26
N ILE A 223 2.24 -2.38 -18.51
CA ILE A 223 2.56 -2.88 -19.85
C ILE A 223 1.98 -4.28 -19.95
N PRO A 224 0.95 -4.51 -20.81
CA PRO A 224 0.37 -5.83 -21.03
C PRO A 224 1.41 -6.84 -21.52
N LEU A 225 1.38 -8.05 -20.97
CA LEU A 225 2.20 -9.18 -21.38
C LEU A 225 1.36 -10.10 -22.30
N GLY A 226 1.77 -10.25 -23.52
CA GLY A 226 1.06 -11.07 -24.51
C GLY A 226 0.02 -10.28 -25.32
N LYS A 227 -0.22 -10.78 -26.49
CA LYS A 227 -1.25 -10.30 -27.43
C LYS A 227 -2.56 -11.03 -27.18
#